data_d5d014c5086e6a6bd4de40b797592b79
#
_entry.id   d5d014c5086e6a6bd4de40b797592b79
#
_cell.length_a   1.000
_cell.length_b   1.000
_cell.length_c   1.000
_cell.angle_alpha   90.00
_cell.angle_beta   90.00
_cell.angle_gamma   90.00
#
_symmetry.space_group_name_H-M   'P 1'
#
loop_
_entity.id
_entity.type
_entity.pdbx_description
1 polymer ?
#
loop_
_entity_poly.entity_id
_entity_poly.type
_entity_poly.pdbx_seq_one_letter_code
_entity_poly.pdbx_strand_id
1 'polypeptide(L)'
;LVHANFPHKTKKNELFNIVEYKGKLSIQELSESITYDNLNFTKKNKLQISKKIKLKIIKDGNINGVLLWSKVILPDGKTIGRFDTTFLNNDILFPLIIVKEVKKSDIVKLHIKYVFGSKPKQAIFKIL
;
A
#
# COMPACT_ATOMS: atom_id res chain seq x y z
N LEU A 1 -3.77 0.71 5.41
CA LEU A 1 -5.18 0.80 5.03
C LEU A 1 -5.68 2.23 5.20
N VAL A 2 -6.36 2.74 4.21
CA VAL A 2 -6.71 4.15 4.13
C VAL A 2 -8.17 4.36 3.71
N HIS A 3 -8.66 5.58 3.97
CA HIS A 3 -9.83 6.14 3.30
C HIS A 3 -9.35 7.26 2.37
N ALA A 4 -9.71 7.17 1.10
CA ALA A 4 -9.35 8.16 0.10
C ALA A 4 -10.59 8.70 -0.62
N ASN A 5 -10.54 9.97 -1.03
CA ASN A 5 -11.53 10.55 -1.90
C ASN A 5 -11.13 10.34 -3.37
N PHE A 6 -11.56 9.23 -3.95
CA PHE A 6 -11.25 8.95 -5.35
C PHE A 6 -11.93 9.95 -6.29
N PRO A 7 -11.27 10.32 -7.41
CA PRO A 7 -11.80 11.32 -8.35
C PRO A 7 -13.01 10.82 -9.16
N HIS A 8 -13.24 9.51 -9.18
CA HIS A 8 -14.35 8.87 -9.88
C HIS A 8 -14.66 7.51 -9.25
N LYS A 9 -15.73 6.85 -9.68
CA LYS A 9 -16.03 5.49 -9.25
C LYS A 9 -14.88 4.56 -9.64
N THR A 10 -14.32 3.86 -8.67
CA THR A 10 -13.16 2.99 -8.88
C THR A 10 -13.53 1.71 -9.62
N LYS A 11 -12.61 1.24 -10.45
CA LYS A 11 -12.73 0.01 -11.23
C LYS A 11 -11.78 -1.06 -10.69
N LYS A 12 -12.06 -2.31 -11.00
CA LYS A 12 -11.15 -3.42 -10.70
C LYS A 12 -9.77 -3.17 -11.35
N ASN A 13 -8.70 -3.45 -10.61
CA ASN A 13 -7.31 -3.31 -11.07
C ASN A 13 -6.87 -1.88 -11.39
N GLU A 14 -7.60 -0.88 -10.92
CA GLU A 14 -7.18 0.51 -11.00
C GLU A 14 -6.14 0.81 -9.93
N LEU A 15 -5.20 1.69 -10.25
CA LEU A 15 -4.26 2.22 -9.26
C LEU A 15 -4.03 3.72 -9.51
N PHE A 16 -3.65 4.42 -8.44
CA PHE A 16 -3.34 5.85 -8.49
C PHE A 16 -1.92 6.09 -8.00
N ASN A 17 -1.11 6.73 -8.84
CA ASN A 17 0.18 7.24 -8.40
C ASN A 17 -0.06 8.59 -7.72
N ILE A 18 0.28 8.67 -6.41
CA ILE A 18 -0.02 9.86 -5.59
C ILE A 18 0.65 11.12 -6.15
N VAL A 19 1.83 11.00 -6.75
CA VAL A 19 2.53 12.16 -7.33
C VAL A 19 1.71 12.83 -8.44
N GLU A 20 1.03 12.04 -9.27
CA GLU A 20 0.18 12.56 -10.35
C GLU A 20 -1.06 13.30 -9.84
N TYR A 21 -1.51 12.96 -8.63
CA TYR A 21 -2.73 13.51 -8.02
C TYR A 21 -2.43 14.45 -6.85
N LYS A 22 -1.21 14.94 -6.72
CA LYS A 22 -0.80 15.82 -5.63
C LYS A 22 -1.76 17.00 -5.47
N GLY A 23 -2.31 17.16 -4.27
CA GLY A 23 -3.29 18.20 -3.95
C GLY A 23 -4.73 17.90 -4.42
N LYS A 24 -4.95 16.82 -5.17
CA LYS A 24 -6.28 16.43 -5.69
C LYS A 24 -6.90 15.24 -4.96
N LEU A 25 -6.08 14.43 -4.28
CA LEU A 25 -6.53 13.32 -3.45
C LEU A 25 -6.31 13.64 -1.99
N SER A 26 -7.35 13.54 -1.17
CA SER A 26 -7.19 13.50 0.27
C SER A 26 -7.18 12.05 0.72
N ILE A 27 -6.20 11.69 1.57
CA ILE A 27 -6.01 10.33 2.07
C ILE A 27 -5.92 10.40 3.58
N GLN A 28 -6.75 9.59 4.24
CA GLN A 28 -6.72 9.42 5.68
C GLN A 28 -6.20 8.03 6.02
N GLU A 29 -5.09 7.95 6.74
CA GLU A 29 -4.55 6.68 7.22
C GLU A 29 -5.39 6.17 8.38
N LEU A 30 -5.90 4.93 8.27
CA LEU A 30 -6.79 4.32 9.25
C LEU A 30 -6.12 3.16 10.00
N SER A 31 -5.01 2.64 9.50
CA SER A 31 -4.26 1.57 10.15
C SER A 31 -2.82 1.97 10.38
N GLU A 32 -2.14 1.24 11.27
CA GLU A 32 -0.70 1.27 11.35
C GLU A 32 -0.06 0.81 10.03
N SER A 33 1.19 1.17 9.84
CA SER A 33 1.99 0.76 8.69
C SER A 33 2.92 -0.36 9.09
N ILE A 34 3.05 -1.37 8.23
CA ILE A 34 4.02 -2.43 8.44
C ILE A 34 4.83 -2.69 7.17
N THR A 35 6.05 -3.16 7.34
CA THR A 35 6.86 -3.68 6.25
C THR A 35 6.46 -5.13 6.02
N TYR A 36 5.87 -5.42 4.85
CA TYR A 36 5.40 -6.77 4.55
C TYR A 36 6.41 -7.60 3.79
N ASP A 37 7.42 -6.97 3.17
CA ASP A 37 8.45 -7.66 2.42
C ASP A 37 9.75 -6.87 2.37
N ASN A 38 10.88 -7.60 2.31
CA ASN A 38 12.21 -7.04 2.14
C ASN A 38 12.89 -7.67 0.93
N LEU A 39 13.36 -6.84 0.00
CA LEU A 39 14.16 -7.28 -1.13
C LEU A 39 15.65 -7.08 -0.80
N ASN A 40 16.41 -8.14 -0.97
CA ASN A 40 17.86 -8.09 -0.83
C ASN A 40 18.50 -8.23 -2.22
N PHE A 41 19.11 -7.16 -2.72
CA PHE A 41 19.68 -7.13 -4.05
C PHE A 41 20.97 -7.97 -4.19
N THR A 42 21.55 -8.42 -3.08
CA THR A 42 22.73 -9.31 -3.09
C THR A 42 22.37 -10.79 -3.11
N LYS A 43 21.08 -11.12 -2.99
CA LYS A 43 20.57 -12.49 -2.95
C LYS A 43 19.46 -12.69 -3.97
N LYS A 44 19.23 -13.95 -4.34
CA LYS A 44 18.07 -14.31 -5.15
C LYS A 44 16.80 -14.16 -4.34
N ASN A 45 15.86 -13.36 -4.82
CA ASN A 45 14.56 -13.15 -4.19
C ASN A 45 13.50 -14.01 -4.87
N LYS A 46 12.44 -14.34 -4.12
CA LYS A 46 11.27 -14.99 -4.70
C LYS A 46 10.55 -14.02 -5.63
N LEU A 47 10.17 -14.47 -6.82
CA LEU A 47 9.44 -13.66 -7.79
C LEU A 47 7.97 -13.48 -7.41
N GLN A 48 7.40 -14.45 -6.71
CA GLN A 48 6.00 -14.47 -6.31
C GLN A 48 5.84 -14.09 -4.85
N ILE A 49 4.98 -13.13 -4.56
CA ILE A 49 4.60 -12.72 -3.20
C ILE A 49 3.15 -13.10 -2.96
N SER A 50 2.92 -13.83 -1.88
CA SER A 50 1.60 -14.09 -1.35
C SER A 50 1.69 -14.08 0.16
N LYS A 51 1.20 -13.01 0.79
CA LYS A 51 1.29 -12.81 2.24
C LYS A 51 -0.04 -12.39 2.81
N LYS A 52 -0.34 -12.91 3.99
CA LYS A 52 -1.45 -12.48 4.83
C LYS A 52 -0.88 -11.72 6.00
N ILE A 53 -1.27 -10.49 6.16
CA ILE A 53 -0.79 -9.62 7.24
C ILE A 53 -1.95 -9.13 8.09
N LYS A 54 -1.65 -8.83 9.35
CA LYS A 54 -2.61 -8.24 10.29
C LYS A 54 -2.23 -6.79 10.52
N LEU A 55 -3.20 -5.89 10.38
CA LEU A 55 -3.04 -4.46 10.58
C LEU A 55 -3.98 -3.98 11.68
N LYS A 56 -3.42 -3.26 12.65
CA LYS A 56 -4.21 -2.65 13.72
C LYS A 56 -4.78 -1.34 13.24
N ILE A 57 -6.07 -1.15 13.45
CA ILE A 57 -6.76 0.09 13.12
C ILE A 57 -6.47 1.13 14.22
N ILE A 58 -6.07 2.32 13.79
CA ILE A 58 -5.72 3.43 14.67
C ILE A 58 -6.80 4.49 14.74
N LYS A 59 -7.79 4.45 13.85
CA LYS A 59 -8.84 5.45 13.74
C LYS A 59 -10.10 4.84 13.14
N ASP A 60 -11.26 5.23 13.65
CA ASP A 60 -12.56 4.85 13.09
C ASP A 60 -12.69 5.38 11.67
N GLY A 61 -13.31 4.62 10.79
CA GLY A 61 -13.59 5.05 9.44
C GLY A 61 -13.95 3.92 8.49
N ASN A 62 -13.99 4.23 7.21
CA ASN A 62 -14.30 3.30 6.13
C ASN A 62 -13.07 3.08 5.27
N ILE A 63 -12.53 1.87 5.28
CA ILE A 63 -11.40 1.51 4.44
C ILE A 63 -11.90 1.33 3.00
N ASN A 64 -11.33 2.09 2.06
CA ASN A 64 -11.61 1.95 0.64
C ASN A 64 -10.34 1.85 -0.22
N GLY A 65 -9.17 1.82 0.39
CA GLY A 65 -7.93 1.72 -0.34
C GLY A 65 -6.76 1.15 0.47
N VAL A 66 -5.74 0.73 -0.25
CA VAL A 66 -4.46 0.29 0.29
C VAL A 66 -3.38 1.20 -0.27
N LEU A 67 -2.64 1.84 0.62
CA LEU A 67 -1.54 2.72 0.26
C LEU A 67 -0.22 1.98 0.43
N LEU A 68 0.56 1.89 -0.63
CA LEU A 68 1.87 1.24 -0.65
C LEU A 68 2.97 2.26 -0.88
N TRP A 69 4.07 2.07 -0.18
CA TRP A 69 5.32 2.78 -0.44
C TRP A 69 6.51 1.89 -0.15
N SER A 70 7.69 2.32 -0.57
CA SER A 70 8.93 1.62 -0.31
C SER A 70 9.93 2.53 0.40
N LYS A 71 10.92 1.91 1.02
CA LYS A 71 12.14 2.59 1.46
C LYS A 71 13.35 1.79 0.99
N VAL A 72 14.43 2.48 0.72
CA VAL A 72 15.70 1.88 0.30
C VAL A 72 16.69 2.02 1.46
N ILE A 73 17.35 0.92 1.80
CA ILE A 73 18.43 0.91 2.78
C ILE A 73 19.74 0.85 2.00
N LEU A 74 20.56 1.88 2.16
CA LEU A 74 21.87 1.98 1.51
C LEU A 74 22.92 1.14 2.26
N PRO A 75 24.04 0.77 1.59
CA PRO A 75 25.09 -0.06 2.21
C PRO A 75 25.69 0.54 3.49
N ASP A 76 25.67 1.86 3.64
CA ASP A 76 26.15 2.56 4.84
C ASP A 76 25.14 2.61 6.00
N GLY A 77 23.99 1.97 5.83
CA GLY A 77 22.90 1.97 6.81
C GLY A 77 21.94 3.14 6.72
N LYS A 78 22.20 4.13 5.87
CA LYS A 78 21.26 5.24 5.63
C LYS A 78 20.03 4.72 4.90
N THR A 79 18.89 5.32 5.17
CA THR A 79 17.62 4.98 4.52
C THR A 79 17.12 6.13 3.68
N ILE A 80 16.56 5.80 2.51
CA ILE A 80 15.78 6.72 1.69
C ILE A 80 14.34 6.30 1.86
N GLY A 81 13.57 7.10 2.57
CA GLY A 81 12.20 6.81 2.91
C GLY A 81 11.18 7.51 2.03
N ARG A 82 9.94 7.37 2.41
CA ARG A 82 8.74 7.86 1.73
C ARG A 82 8.78 9.35 1.38
N PHE A 83 9.38 10.17 2.25
CA PHE A 83 9.37 11.63 2.11
C PHE A 83 10.71 12.22 1.63
N ASP A 84 11.71 11.38 1.42
CA ASP A 84 13.06 11.85 1.07
C ASP A 84 13.23 12.11 -0.43
N THR A 85 12.49 11.37 -1.26
CA THR A 85 12.53 11.52 -2.71
C THR A 85 11.23 11.03 -3.35
N THR A 86 10.77 11.73 -4.37
CA THR A 86 9.63 11.33 -5.19
C THR A 86 10.01 10.35 -6.29
N PHE A 87 11.29 10.23 -6.58
CA PHE A 87 11.78 9.42 -7.70
C PHE A 87 11.74 7.91 -7.39
N LEU A 88 12.20 7.52 -6.18
CA LEU A 88 12.30 6.11 -5.81
C LEU A 88 11.13 5.58 -4.98
N ASN A 89 10.39 6.46 -4.32
CA ASN A 89 9.41 6.09 -3.31
C ASN A 89 8.03 6.72 -3.56
N ASN A 90 7.58 6.67 -4.80
CA ASN A 90 6.23 7.12 -5.12
C ASN A 90 5.20 6.25 -4.40
N ASP A 91 4.32 6.90 -3.67
CA ASP A 91 3.20 6.22 -3.04
C ASP A 91 2.21 5.77 -4.11
N ILE A 92 1.74 4.55 -4.02
CA ILE A 92 0.74 3.99 -4.93
C ILE A 92 -0.50 3.62 -4.13
N LEU A 93 -1.64 4.10 -4.56
CA LEU A 93 -2.93 3.85 -3.94
C LEU A 93 -3.72 2.85 -4.77
N PHE A 94 -4.09 1.74 -4.14
CA PHE A 94 -4.95 0.71 -4.73
C PHE A 94 -6.36 0.84 -4.16
N PRO A 95 -7.37 1.15 -4.97
CA PRO A 95 -8.75 1.15 -4.51
C PRO A 95 -9.21 -0.26 -4.17
N LEU A 96 -9.97 -0.36 -3.08
CA LEU A 96 -10.70 -1.58 -2.74
C LEU A 96 -12.12 -1.48 -3.27
N ILE A 97 -12.58 -2.54 -3.93
CA ILE A 97 -13.93 -2.58 -4.49
C ILE A 97 -14.97 -2.64 -3.37
N ILE A 98 -14.64 -3.34 -2.29
CA ILE A 98 -15.51 -3.48 -1.13
C ILE A 98 -15.00 -2.55 -0.03
N VAL A 99 -15.84 -1.61 0.38
CA VAL A 99 -15.57 -0.69 1.50
C VAL A 99 -15.86 -1.41 2.81
N LYS A 100 -14.94 -1.30 3.77
CA LYS A 100 -15.09 -1.90 5.10
C LYS A 100 -15.10 -0.84 6.19
N GLU A 101 -16.16 -0.80 6.97
CA GLU A 101 -16.23 0.01 8.19
C GLU A 101 -15.37 -0.62 9.29
N VAL A 102 -14.55 0.19 9.95
CA VAL A 102 -13.67 -0.24 11.03
C VAL A 102 -13.72 0.73 12.21
N LYS A 103 -13.38 0.21 13.37
CA LYS A 103 -13.24 0.96 14.63
C LYS A 103 -11.80 0.89 15.10
N LYS A 104 -11.37 1.94 15.81
CA LYS A 104 -10.06 1.97 16.48
C LYS A 104 -9.86 0.70 17.30
N SER A 105 -8.67 0.13 17.21
CA SER A 105 -8.24 -1.13 17.86
C SER A 105 -8.71 -2.42 17.18
N ASP A 106 -9.53 -2.35 16.15
CA ASP A 106 -9.83 -3.52 15.32
C ASP A 106 -8.55 -4.05 14.66
N ILE A 107 -8.53 -5.35 14.41
CA ILE A 107 -7.47 -6.01 13.64
C ILE A 107 -8.05 -6.42 12.29
N VAL A 108 -7.46 -5.95 11.22
CA VAL A 108 -7.85 -6.29 9.85
C VAL A 108 -6.78 -7.16 9.21
N LYS A 109 -7.22 -8.25 8.62
CA LYS A 109 -6.34 -9.14 7.84
C LYS A 109 -6.37 -8.73 6.38
N LEU A 110 -5.19 -8.54 5.80
CA LEU A 110 -5.01 -8.18 4.39
C LEU A 110 -4.21 -9.28 3.69
N HIS A 111 -4.71 -9.76 2.58
CA HIS A 111 -3.99 -10.66 1.68
C HIS A 111 -3.37 -9.84 0.55
N ILE A 112 -2.05 -9.95 0.42
CA ILE A 112 -1.26 -9.27 -0.62
C ILE A 112 -0.70 -10.34 -1.55
N LYS A 113 -0.98 -10.23 -2.84
CA LYS A 113 -0.49 -11.18 -3.84
C LYS A 113 -0.07 -10.45 -5.11
N TYR A 114 1.18 -10.65 -5.52
CA TYR A 114 1.69 -10.16 -6.81
C TYR A 114 2.95 -10.91 -7.25
N VAL A 115 3.34 -10.68 -8.50
CA VAL A 115 4.57 -11.22 -9.08
C VAL A 115 5.49 -10.06 -9.43
N PHE A 116 6.76 -10.11 -8.99
CA PHE A 116 7.76 -9.12 -9.36
C PHE A 116 7.96 -9.08 -10.87
N GLY A 117 8.08 -7.87 -11.42
CA GLY A 117 8.20 -7.66 -12.85
C GLY A 117 6.88 -7.68 -13.60
N SER A 118 5.78 -8.06 -12.95
CA SER A 118 4.44 -7.92 -13.52
C SER A 118 3.96 -6.47 -13.43
N LYS A 119 2.90 -6.17 -14.20
CA LYS A 119 2.27 -4.84 -14.14
C LYS A 119 1.65 -4.62 -12.76
N PRO A 120 1.79 -3.43 -12.14
CA PRO A 120 1.18 -3.14 -10.83
C PRO A 120 -0.33 -3.40 -10.79
N LYS A 121 -1.03 -3.23 -11.89
CA LYS A 121 -2.47 -3.52 -12.02
C LYS A 121 -2.85 -4.98 -11.78
N GLN A 122 -1.88 -5.90 -11.86
CA GLN A 122 -2.09 -7.33 -11.62
C GLN A 122 -1.94 -7.71 -10.15
N ALA A 123 -1.50 -6.80 -9.30
CA ALA A 123 -1.43 -7.02 -7.86
C ALA A 123 -2.84 -7.16 -7.27
N ILE A 124 -2.99 -8.07 -6.33
CA ILE A 124 -4.26 -8.33 -5.64
C ILE A 124 -4.11 -7.95 -4.18
N PHE A 125 -5.02 -7.12 -3.70
CA PHE A 125 -5.15 -6.75 -2.30
C PHE A 125 -6.58 -7.05 -1.87
N LYS A 126 -6.72 -7.93 -0.89
CA LYS A 126 -8.03 -8.36 -0.41
C LYS A 126 -8.09 -8.33 1.10
N ILE A 127 -9.11 -7.67 1.63
CA ILE A 127 -9.45 -7.76 3.05
C ILE A 127 -10.15 -9.09 3.30
N LEU A 128 -9.64 -9.82 4.26
CA LEU A 128 -10.16 -11.13 4.64
C LEU A 128 -11.18 -11.01 5.77
#